data_84ed4f3db0729ea77ade1aff28673c5b
#
_entry.id   84ed4f3db0729ea77ade1aff28673c5b
#
_cell.length_a   1.000
_cell.length_b   1.000
_cell.length_c   1.000
_cell.angle_alpha   90.00
_cell.angle_beta   90.00
_cell.angle_gamma   90.00
#
_symmetry.space_group_name_H-M   'P 1'
#
loop_
_entity.id
_entity.type
_entity.pdbx_description
1 polymer ?
#
loop_
_entity_poly.entity_id
_entity_poly.type
_entity_poly.pdbx_seq_one_letter_code
_entity_poly.pdbx_strand_id
1 'polypeptide(L)'
;MIGHTQPRRLAALSVATRIAEELGESAGRGVGSQVRFDDRTGPNTFLKLMTDGILLAEIQADRFLSKYEIIIIDEAHERSLNIDFLLGFLRDLIRKRTDLKLIITSATIDVEKFSSHFGNAPVVSVEGRTFPVEVRYKPLADPGEGARSEDAQTEAITTAVREILQHDRSNNQSSGDILVFLPSEREIRDTATSLRKAKLGDIDVLPLYGRLQHAEQARIFSTHQTRRVVLATNVAETSITVPGINYVVDTGTARISRYSLQSKVQRLPIEAISQASANQRKGRCGRVADGICIRLYSEQDFESRPLYTDPEIQRTNLAAVILRMLHLKLGDVEDFPFIEMPESKAINEGHKLLLELNAITASKNLTSIGRQMAVLPIDPRYSRMLLEAHKLGCLREVLIIVSGLSIQDPRESNSENRQVANERQAEYKHPDSDFMSLVTLWDTYEKLRQDSPQAALRKYCKKQFLSFMRMREWREVHRQLLLASQGLGFRVSNDDSDYASVHKSLIAGSLNQVARKSDDRSFVGTRN
;
A
#
# COMPACT_ATOMS: atom_id res chain seq x y z
N MET A 1 -2.22 -25.17 -14.23
CA MET A 1 -2.52 -23.71 -14.19
C MET A 1 -1.25 -22.91 -13.89
N ILE A 2 -1.13 -21.71 -14.45
CA ILE A 2 -0.05 -20.75 -14.17
C ILE A 2 -0.58 -19.71 -13.18
N GLY A 3 0.12 -19.53 -12.06
CA GLY A 3 -0.15 -18.47 -11.10
C GLY A 3 0.88 -17.34 -11.26
N HIS A 4 0.43 -16.08 -11.41
CA HIS A 4 1.30 -14.93 -11.58
C HIS A 4 0.96 -13.88 -10.53
N THR A 5 1.86 -13.62 -9.60
CA THR A 5 1.63 -12.61 -8.58
C THR A 5 2.11 -11.23 -9.00
N GLN A 6 1.42 -10.23 -8.48
CA GLN A 6 1.76 -8.81 -8.62
C GLN A 6 1.65 -8.14 -7.25
N PRO A 7 2.55 -7.23 -6.87
CA PRO A 7 2.48 -6.59 -5.55
C PRO A 7 1.28 -5.68 -5.40
N ARG A 8 0.70 -5.20 -6.51
CA ARG A 8 -0.39 -4.21 -6.50
C ARG A 8 -1.60 -4.65 -7.32
N ARG A 9 -2.79 -4.38 -6.79
CA ARG A 9 -4.08 -4.69 -7.44
C ARG A 9 -4.15 -4.19 -8.88
N LEU A 10 -3.75 -2.94 -9.10
CA LEU A 10 -3.85 -2.31 -10.40
C LEU A 10 -2.94 -2.99 -11.43
N ALA A 11 -1.73 -3.37 -11.02
CA ALA A 11 -0.82 -4.12 -11.87
C ALA A 11 -1.42 -5.48 -12.26
N ALA A 12 -1.94 -6.25 -11.29
CA ALA A 12 -2.56 -7.55 -11.57
C ALA A 12 -3.72 -7.43 -12.58
N LEU A 13 -4.59 -6.43 -12.43
CA LEU A 13 -5.73 -6.22 -13.32
C LEU A 13 -5.31 -5.75 -14.72
N SER A 14 -4.36 -4.79 -14.80
CA SER A 14 -3.91 -4.25 -16.09
C SER A 14 -3.11 -5.26 -16.90
N VAL A 15 -2.23 -6.02 -16.25
CA VAL A 15 -1.45 -7.09 -16.91
C VAL A 15 -2.38 -8.22 -17.38
N ALA A 16 -3.39 -8.61 -16.58
CA ALA A 16 -4.38 -9.60 -16.99
C ALA A 16 -5.16 -9.15 -18.23
N THR A 17 -5.62 -7.91 -18.24
CA THR A 17 -6.32 -7.34 -19.41
C THR A 17 -5.43 -7.33 -20.63
N ARG A 18 -4.18 -6.88 -20.49
CA ARG A 18 -3.23 -6.81 -21.60
C ARG A 18 -2.91 -8.18 -22.21
N ILE A 19 -2.65 -9.18 -21.36
CA ILE A 19 -2.38 -10.55 -21.84
C ILE A 19 -3.62 -11.13 -22.53
N ALA A 20 -4.82 -10.91 -21.99
CA ALA A 20 -6.05 -11.37 -22.62
C ALA A 20 -6.23 -10.73 -24.01
N GLU A 21 -5.99 -9.42 -24.14
CA GLU A 21 -6.02 -8.71 -25.44
C GLU A 21 -5.03 -9.30 -26.44
N GLU A 22 -3.79 -9.58 -26.01
CA GLU A 22 -2.75 -10.18 -26.88
C GLU A 22 -3.11 -11.60 -27.31
N LEU A 23 -3.86 -12.34 -26.49
CA LEU A 23 -4.37 -13.66 -26.83
C LEU A 23 -5.70 -13.62 -27.63
N GLY A 24 -6.22 -12.42 -27.91
CA GLY A 24 -7.46 -12.24 -28.65
C GLY A 24 -8.72 -12.65 -27.88
N GLU A 25 -8.67 -12.62 -26.54
CA GLU A 25 -9.80 -12.97 -25.69
C GLU A 25 -10.15 -11.84 -24.70
N SER A 26 -11.31 -11.96 -24.06
CA SER A 26 -11.70 -11.07 -22.95
C SER A 26 -11.15 -11.59 -21.63
N ALA A 27 -10.68 -10.69 -20.76
CA ALA A 27 -10.27 -11.03 -19.41
C ALA A 27 -11.42 -11.73 -18.64
N GLY A 28 -11.08 -12.78 -17.88
CA GLY A 28 -12.03 -13.62 -17.13
C GLY A 28 -12.36 -14.96 -17.79
N ARG A 29 -11.75 -15.27 -18.94
CA ARG A 29 -11.83 -16.59 -19.58
C ARG A 29 -10.55 -17.40 -19.32
N GLY A 30 -9.69 -17.56 -20.34
CA GLY A 30 -8.40 -18.24 -20.21
C GLY A 30 -7.44 -17.49 -19.31
N VAL A 31 -7.43 -16.16 -19.40
CA VAL A 31 -6.71 -15.25 -18.49
C VAL A 31 -7.68 -14.70 -17.46
N GLY A 32 -7.53 -15.13 -16.20
CA GLY A 32 -8.30 -14.66 -15.06
C GLY A 32 -7.49 -13.75 -14.16
N SER A 33 -8.18 -12.97 -13.32
CA SER A 33 -7.53 -12.17 -12.29
C SER A 33 -8.24 -12.31 -10.95
N GLN A 34 -7.46 -12.37 -9.86
CA GLN A 34 -8.00 -12.36 -8.51
C GLN A 34 -7.22 -11.37 -7.63
N VAL A 35 -7.92 -10.35 -7.19
CA VAL A 35 -7.41 -9.37 -6.24
C VAL A 35 -8.37 -9.26 -5.07
N ARG A 36 -7.94 -8.60 -4.02
CA ARG A 36 -8.82 -8.37 -2.87
C ARG A 36 -10.12 -7.71 -3.36
N PHE A 37 -11.28 -8.38 -3.18
CA PHE A 37 -12.65 -7.96 -3.54
C PHE A 37 -13.07 -8.13 -5.01
N ASP A 38 -12.23 -8.63 -5.88
CA ASP A 38 -12.60 -8.86 -7.28
C ASP A 38 -11.96 -10.18 -7.72
N ASP A 39 -12.81 -11.16 -8.04
CA ASP A 39 -12.43 -12.45 -8.58
C ASP A 39 -13.07 -12.61 -9.95
N ARG A 40 -12.22 -12.66 -10.98
CA ARG A 40 -12.58 -12.87 -12.37
C ARG A 40 -11.90 -14.14 -12.90
N THR A 41 -11.94 -15.20 -12.13
CA THR A 41 -11.46 -16.51 -12.55
C THR A 41 -12.65 -17.43 -12.86
N GLY A 42 -12.42 -18.41 -13.71
CA GLY A 42 -13.42 -19.39 -14.10
C GLY A 42 -12.81 -20.78 -14.31
N PRO A 43 -13.65 -21.80 -14.63
CA PRO A 43 -13.18 -23.18 -14.80
C PRO A 43 -12.17 -23.35 -15.95
N ASN A 44 -12.17 -22.43 -16.91
CA ASN A 44 -11.26 -22.45 -18.06
C ASN A 44 -10.02 -21.58 -17.88
N THR A 45 -9.83 -20.98 -16.69
CA THR A 45 -8.68 -20.11 -16.42
C THR A 45 -7.41 -20.97 -16.34
N PHE A 46 -6.49 -20.79 -17.27
CA PHE A 46 -5.18 -21.43 -17.28
C PHE A 46 -4.06 -20.50 -16.78
N LEU A 47 -4.25 -19.18 -16.90
CA LEU A 47 -3.35 -18.16 -16.35
C LEU A 47 -4.13 -17.27 -15.37
N LYS A 48 -3.72 -17.30 -14.11
CA LYS A 48 -4.33 -16.52 -13.04
C LYS A 48 -3.38 -15.45 -12.55
N LEU A 49 -3.72 -14.18 -12.78
CA LEU A 49 -3.02 -13.05 -12.18
C LEU A 49 -3.64 -12.69 -10.83
N MET A 50 -2.80 -12.48 -9.83
CA MET A 50 -3.27 -12.24 -8.46
C MET A 50 -2.32 -11.34 -7.69
N THR A 51 -2.77 -10.77 -6.58
CA THR A 51 -1.85 -10.12 -5.65
C THR A 51 -1.16 -11.15 -4.75
N ASP A 52 0.04 -10.81 -4.25
CA ASP A 52 0.81 -11.67 -3.32
C ASP A 52 -0.04 -12.15 -2.14
N GLY A 53 -0.88 -11.26 -1.60
CA GLY A 53 -1.80 -11.58 -0.50
C GLY A 53 -2.84 -12.65 -0.85
N ILE A 54 -3.25 -12.76 -2.11
CA ILE A 54 -4.16 -13.83 -2.57
C ILE A 54 -3.43 -15.17 -2.59
N LEU A 55 -2.21 -15.24 -3.13
CA LEU A 55 -1.43 -16.48 -3.11
C LEU A 55 -1.15 -16.94 -1.67
N LEU A 56 -0.89 -16.00 -0.75
CA LEU A 56 -0.75 -16.32 0.69
C LEU A 56 -2.04 -16.89 1.30
N ALA A 57 -3.20 -16.38 0.90
CA ALA A 57 -4.48 -16.94 1.36
C ALA A 57 -4.72 -18.35 0.80
N GLU A 58 -4.32 -18.61 -0.43
CA GLU A 58 -4.40 -19.95 -1.03
C GLU A 58 -3.49 -20.97 -0.35
N ILE A 59 -2.30 -20.57 0.09
CA ILE A 59 -1.40 -21.43 0.88
C ILE A 59 -2.07 -21.89 2.18
N GLN A 60 -2.94 -21.07 2.77
CA GLN A 60 -3.68 -21.47 3.98
C GLN A 60 -4.69 -22.60 3.69
N ALA A 61 -5.31 -22.60 2.51
CA ALA A 61 -6.27 -23.62 2.08
C ALA A 61 -5.58 -24.86 1.50
N ASP A 62 -4.53 -24.67 0.71
CA ASP A 62 -3.75 -25.74 0.10
C ASP A 62 -2.25 -25.42 0.16
N ARG A 63 -1.57 -26.04 1.11
CA ARG A 63 -0.13 -25.85 1.36
C ARG A 63 0.76 -26.33 0.20
N PHE A 64 0.26 -27.20 -0.64
CA PHE A 64 0.99 -27.72 -1.79
C PHE A 64 0.74 -26.91 -3.06
N LEU A 65 -0.21 -25.97 -3.03
CA LEU A 65 -0.61 -25.19 -4.20
C LEU A 65 -0.87 -26.10 -5.41
N SER A 66 -1.58 -27.21 -5.17
CA SER A 66 -1.70 -28.37 -6.06
C SER A 66 -2.25 -28.04 -7.44
N LYS A 67 -3.04 -26.96 -7.55
CA LYS A 67 -3.60 -26.50 -8.83
C LYS A 67 -2.60 -25.79 -9.76
N TYR A 68 -1.41 -25.41 -9.24
CA TYR A 68 -0.40 -24.71 -10.02
C TYR A 68 0.70 -25.66 -10.50
N GLU A 69 1.09 -25.51 -11.73
CA GLU A 69 2.28 -26.11 -12.36
C GLU A 69 3.43 -25.12 -12.46
N ILE A 70 3.07 -23.84 -12.62
CA ILE A 70 4.03 -22.73 -12.68
C ILE A 70 3.55 -21.61 -11.75
N ILE A 71 4.47 -21.06 -10.98
CA ILE A 71 4.25 -19.85 -10.19
C ILE A 71 5.26 -18.80 -10.62
N ILE A 72 4.77 -17.60 -10.90
CA ILE A 72 5.58 -16.42 -11.23
C ILE A 72 5.44 -15.41 -10.10
N ILE A 73 6.55 -15.06 -9.45
CA ILE A 73 6.62 -13.97 -8.49
C ILE A 73 7.22 -12.77 -9.20
N ASP A 74 6.38 -11.80 -9.51
CA ASP A 74 6.80 -10.60 -10.24
C ASP A 74 7.15 -9.46 -9.28
N GLU A 75 8.01 -8.55 -9.76
CA GLU A 75 8.51 -7.39 -9.01
C GLU A 75 9.13 -7.78 -7.65
N ALA A 76 9.84 -8.91 -7.60
CA ALA A 76 10.42 -9.44 -6.36
C ALA A 76 11.35 -8.45 -5.63
N HIS A 77 11.88 -7.47 -6.35
CA HIS A 77 12.69 -6.38 -5.81
C HIS A 77 11.92 -5.40 -4.90
N GLU A 78 10.58 -5.37 -4.94
CA GLU A 78 9.81 -4.57 -3.99
C GLU A 78 9.99 -5.06 -2.55
N ARG A 79 10.43 -6.31 -2.36
CA ARG A 79 10.78 -6.89 -1.06
C ARG A 79 9.71 -6.58 -0.01
N SER A 80 8.44 -6.66 -0.41
CA SER A 80 7.32 -6.58 0.54
C SER A 80 7.36 -7.77 1.50
N LEU A 81 6.74 -7.61 2.67
CA LEU A 81 6.64 -8.68 3.66
C LEU A 81 6.01 -9.96 3.08
N ASN A 82 5.03 -9.81 2.20
CA ASN A 82 4.37 -10.93 1.54
C ASN A 82 5.32 -11.62 0.55
N ILE A 83 6.08 -10.85 -0.24
CA ILE A 83 7.06 -11.39 -1.20
C ILE A 83 8.13 -12.17 -0.45
N ASP A 84 8.76 -11.60 0.58
CA ASP A 84 9.81 -12.28 1.32
C ASP A 84 9.31 -13.58 1.97
N PHE A 85 8.09 -13.58 2.49
CA PHE A 85 7.46 -14.78 3.02
C PHE A 85 7.19 -15.82 1.91
N LEU A 86 6.63 -15.40 0.76
CA LEU A 86 6.37 -16.30 -0.37
C LEU A 86 7.66 -16.94 -0.89
N LEU A 87 8.74 -16.16 -1.01
CA LEU A 87 10.03 -16.67 -1.50
C LEU A 87 10.59 -17.74 -0.58
N GLY A 88 10.56 -17.52 0.75
CA GLY A 88 10.97 -18.54 1.71
C GLY A 88 10.10 -19.79 1.66
N PHE A 89 8.77 -19.62 1.60
CA PHE A 89 7.83 -20.73 1.51
C PHE A 89 8.00 -21.54 0.21
N LEU A 90 8.11 -20.85 -0.92
CA LEU A 90 8.27 -21.50 -2.23
C LEU A 90 9.62 -22.20 -2.37
N ARG A 91 10.68 -21.69 -1.75
CA ARG A 91 11.97 -22.39 -1.68
C ARG A 91 11.85 -23.77 -1.07
N ASP A 92 11.08 -23.90 0.01
CA ASP A 92 10.84 -25.19 0.65
C ASP A 92 9.83 -26.05 -0.11
N LEU A 93 8.86 -25.41 -0.76
CA LEU A 93 7.83 -26.12 -1.52
C LEU A 93 8.40 -26.79 -2.78
N ILE A 94 9.26 -26.12 -3.56
CA ILE A 94 9.85 -26.69 -4.79
C ILE A 94 10.76 -27.89 -4.52
N ARG A 95 11.31 -28.01 -3.30
CA ARG A 95 12.05 -29.22 -2.87
C ARG A 95 11.14 -30.44 -2.68
N LYS A 96 9.85 -30.20 -2.37
CA LYS A 96 8.83 -31.24 -2.15
C LYS A 96 8.03 -31.52 -3.40
N ARG A 97 7.80 -30.48 -4.21
CA ARG A 97 7.07 -30.53 -5.49
C ARG A 97 8.05 -30.30 -6.65
N THR A 98 8.69 -31.35 -7.10
CA THR A 98 9.67 -31.31 -8.22
C THR A 98 9.02 -31.03 -9.58
N ASP A 99 7.71 -31.18 -9.68
CA ASP A 99 6.87 -30.83 -10.84
C ASP A 99 6.60 -29.33 -10.94
N LEU A 100 6.59 -28.59 -9.80
CA LEU A 100 6.31 -27.16 -9.76
C LEU A 100 7.50 -26.35 -10.30
N LYS A 101 7.22 -25.44 -11.23
CA LYS A 101 8.20 -24.48 -11.75
C LYS A 101 8.00 -23.12 -11.09
N LEU A 102 9.09 -22.50 -10.69
CA LEU A 102 9.11 -21.18 -10.09
C LEU A 102 9.90 -20.22 -10.96
N ILE A 103 9.29 -19.09 -11.30
CA ILE A 103 9.93 -17.98 -12.01
C ILE A 103 9.88 -16.75 -11.10
N ILE A 104 11.01 -16.09 -10.92
CA ILE A 104 11.10 -14.86 -10.16
C ILE A 104 11.57 -13.78 -11.09
N THR A 105 10.80 -12.70 -11.21
CA THR A 105 11.18 -11.54 -12.04
C THR A 105 11.54 -10.36 -11.17
N SER A 106 12.48 -9.56 -11.65
CA SER A 106 13.02 -8.43 -10.92
C SER A 106 13.59 -7.39 -11.88
N ALA A 107 13.36 -6.11 -11.61
CA ALA A 107 13.80 -5.02 -12.49
C ALA A 107 15.24 -4.53 -12.19
N THR A 108 15.64 -4.61 -10.93
CA THR A 108 16.98 -4.12 -10.52
C THR A 108 17.43 -4.98 -9.37
N ILE A 109 18.61 -5.71 -9.37
CA ILE A 109 18.96 -6.23 -8.10
C ILE A 109 20.15 -7.11 -8.12
N ASP A 110 20.63 -7.30 -6.96
CA ASP A 110 21.42 -8.37 -6.38
C ASP A 110 20.89 -9.75 -6.85
N VAL A 111 20.99 -9.96 -8.17
CA VAL A 111 20.53 -11.16 -8.87
C VAL A 111 21.20 -12.39 -8.28
N GLU A 112 22.44 -12.22 -7.83
CA GLU A 112 23.25 -13.26 -7.20
C GLU A 112 22.61 -13.73 -5.89
N LYS A 113 22.05 -12.81 -5.11
CA LYS A 113 21.38 -13.13 -3.84
C LYS A 113 20.13 -13.99 -4.04
N PHE A 114 19.31 -13.65 -5.06
CA PHE A 114 18.14 -14.47 -5.41
C PHE A 114 18.56 -15.83 -5.98
N SER A 115 19.52 -15.85 -6.90
CA SER A 115 20.04 -17.09 -7.48
C SER A 115 20.57 -18.05 -6.40
N SER A 116 21.43 -17.55 -5.51
CA SER A 116 22.00 -18.35 -4.42
C SER A 116 20.95 -18.83 -3.44
N HIS A 117 19.92 -18.02 -3.14
CA HIS A 117 18.80 -18.40 -2.28
C HIS A 117 18.03 -19.62 -2.82
N PHE A 118 17.93 -19.75 -4.14
CA PHE A 118 17.28 -20.88 -4.82
C PHE A 118 18.26 -21.93 -5.35
N GLY A 119 19.41 -22.12 -4.70
CA GLY A 119 20.38 -23.17 -5.01
C GLY A 119 21.14 -22.91 -6.31
N ASN A 120 21.52 -21.67 -6.57
CA ASN A 120 22.17 -21.18 -7.79
C ASN A 120 21.27 -21.36 -9.04
N ALA A 121 20.00 -21.01 -8.89
CA ALA A 121 19.06 -21.02 -10.00
C ALA A 121 19.60 -20.20 -11.20
N PRO A 122 19.38 -20.66 -12.44
CA PRO A 122 19.84 -19.95 -13.62
C PRO A 122 19.21 -18.56 -13.72
N VAL A 123 20.02 -17.60 -14.14
CA VAL A 123 19.59 -16.22 -14.35
C VAL A 123 19.51 -15.94 -15.84
N VAL A 124 18.35 -15.45 -16.27
CA VAL A 124 18.15 -14.96 -17.64
C VAL A 124 18.04 -13.44 -17.60
N SER A 125 19.03 -12.75 -18.16
CA SER A 125 18.98 -11.30 -18.31
C SER A 125 18.37 -10.95 -19.66
N VAL A 126 17.32 -10.12 -19.62
CA VAL A 126 16.66 -9.59 -20.81
C VAL A 126 16.92 -8.09 -20.87
N GLU A 127 17.80 -7.68 -21.76
CA GLU A 127 18.04 -6.26 -22.02
C GLU A 127 16.93 -5.72 -22.93
N GLY A 128 16.06 -4.88 -22.37
CA GLY A 128 15.14 -4.09 -23.15
C GLY A 128 15.88 -3.01 -23.93
N ARG A 129 15.46 -2.70 -25.17
CA ARG A 129 15.94 -1.52 -25.89
C ARG A 129 15.47 -0.28 -25.13
N THR A 130 16.39 0.40 -24.46
CA THR A 130 16.16 1.69 -23.81
C THR A 130 16.89 2.77 -24.56
N PHE A 131 16.25 3.92 -24.70
CA PHE A 131 16.87 5.12 -25.22
C PHE A 131 17.73 5.79 -24.14
N PRO A 132 18.77 6.54 -24.51
CA PRO A 132 19.57 7.28 -23.55
C PRO A 132 18.74 8.22 -22.68
N VAL A 133 19.10 8.34 -21.41
CA VAL A 133 18.49 9.29 -20.49
C VAL A 133 19.55 10.18 -19.88
N GLU A 134 19.48 11.47 -20.21
CA GLU A 134 20.30 12.52 -19.60
C GLU A 134 19.84 12.77 -18.17
N VAL A 135 20.75 12.73 -17.19
CA VAL A 135 20.45 13.06 -15.80
C VAL A 135 20.98 14.48 -15.49
N ARG A 136 20.09 15.34 -15.01
CA ARG A 136 20.42 16.69 -14.57
C ARG A 136 20.17 16.84 -13.06
N TYR A 137 21.19 17.19 -12.29
CA TYR A 137 21.07 17.43 -10.87
C TYR A 137 20.80 18.92 -10.62
N LYS A 138 19.72 19.21 -9.89
CA LYS A 138 19.26 20.56 -9.54
C LYS A 138 18.81 20.59 -8.08
N PRO A 139 19.75 20.64 -7.13
CA PRO A 139 19.41 20.65 -5.73
C PRO A 139 18.51 21.86 -5.40
N LEU A 140 17.58 21.64 -4.47
CA LEU A 140 16.75 22.73 -3.93
C LEU A 140 17.68 23.78 -3.33
N ALA A 141 17.40 25.05 -3.60
CA ALA A 141 18.05 26.13 -2.88
C ALA A 141 17.67 26.06 -1.39
N ASP A 142 18.61 26.35 -0.51
CA ASP A 142 18.29 26.43 0.92
C ASP A 142 17.13 27.40 1.12
N PRO A 143 16.04 26.96 1.76
CA PRO A 143 14.95 27.86 2.07
C PRO A 143 15.50 28.90 3.05
N GLY A 144 15.55 30.16 2.64
CA GLY A 144 15.93 31.28 3.53
C GLY A 144 15.06 31.29 4.79
N GLU A 145 15.52 31.95 5.85
CA GLU A 145 14.80 32.05 7.12
C GLU A 145 13.33 32.45 6.90
N GLY A 146 12.41 31.52 7.21
CA GLY A 146 10.96 31.72 7.12
C GLY A 146 10.24 31.07 5.93
N ALA A 147 10.93 30.52 4.93
CA ALA A 147 10.29 29.77 3.83
C ALA A 147 10.04 28.30 4.24
N ARG A 148 8.86 27.76 3.89
CA ARG A 148 8.59 26.34 4.11
C ARG A 148 9.30 25.51 3.04
N SER A 149 9.95 24.44 3.43
CA SER A 149 10.60 23.47 2.51
C SER A 149 9.64 22.95 1.42
N GLU A 150 8.35 22.81 1.75
CA GLU A 150 7.30 22.37 0.82
C GLU A 150 7.06 23.39 -0.31
N ASP A 151 7.13 24.70 -0.02
CA ASP A 151 6.95 25.77 -1.01
C ASP A 151 8.14 25.82 -1.96
N ALA A 152 9.37 25.67 -1.45
CA ALA A 152 10.59 25.60 -2.24
C ALA A 152 10.60 24.39 -3.20
N GLN A 153 10.15 23.23 -2.75
CA GLN A 153 10.02 22.04 -3.59
C GLN A 153 9.01 22.27 -4.73
N THR A 154 7.86 22.85 -4.43
CA THR A 154 6.81 23.13 -5.41
C THR A 154 7.28 24.13 -6.47
N GLU A 155 8.04 25.16 -6.07
CA GLU A 155 8.65 26.12 -6.97
C GLU A 155 9.72 25.50 -7.86
N ALA A 156 10.58 24.66 -7.29
CA ALA A 156 11.60 23.92 -8.05
C ALA A 156 10.98 22.99 -9.11
N ILE A 157 9.90 22.28 -8.77
CA ILE A 157 9.15 21.47 -9.74
C ILE A 157 8.58 22.35 -10.86
N THR A 158 7.96 23.47 -10.52
CA THR A 158 7.39 24.41 -11.50
C THR A 158 8.48 24.94 -12.44
N THR A 159 9.65 25.24 -11.91
CA THR A 159 10.82 25.68 -12.66
C THR A 159 11.36 24.59 -13.58
N ALA A 160 11.47 23.34 -13.09
CA ALA A 160 11.89 22.20 -13.90
C ALA A 160 10.91 21.92 -15.05
N VAL A 161 9.61 21.97 -14.80
CA VAL A 161 8.59 21.82 -15.85
C VAL A 161 8.71 22.95 -16.89
N ARG A 162 8.89 24.20 -16.45
CA ARG A 162 9.08 25.35 -17.37
C ARG A 162 10.32 25.16 -18.26
N GLU A 163 11.42 24.70 -17.69
CA GLU A 163 12.66 24.44 -18.43
C GLU A 163 12.47 23.35 -19.49
N ILE A 164 11.80 22.25 -19.15
CA ILE A 164 11.48 21.19 -20.10
C ILE A 164 10.65 21.74 -21.27
N LEU A 165 9.63 22.55 -20.96
CA LEU A 165 8.78 23.17 -21.99
C LEU A 165 9.56 24.13 -22.89
N GLN A 166 10.53 24.87 -22.35
CA GLN A 166 11.41 25.75 -23.12
C GLN A 166 12.41 24.98 -23.98
N HIS A 167 13.00 23.92 -23.42
CA HIS A 167 13.94 23.04 -24.14
C HIS A 167 13.31 22.47 -25.41
N ASP A 168 12.07 21.96 -25.33
CA ASP A 168 11.40 21.38 -26.51
C ASP A 168 11.06 22.43 -27.57
N ARG A 169 10.62 23.62 -27.14
CA ARG A 169 10.36 24.73 -28.07
C ARG A 169 11.61 25.17 -28.84
N SER A 170 12.77 25.19 -28.15
CA SER A 170 14.03 25.59 -28.73
C SER A 170 14.57 24.55 -29.72
N ASN A 171 14.30 23.27 -29.50
CA ASN A 171 14.83 22.17 -30.31
C ASN A 171 13.85 21.65 -31.37
N ASN A 172 12.67 22.25 -31.49
CA ASN A 172 11.61 21.82 -32.39
C ASN A 172 11.29 20.31 -32.29
N GLN A 173 11.45 19.75 -31.07
CA GLN A 173 11.25 18.34 -30.78
C GLN A 173 9.79 18.06 -30.44
N SER A 174 9.35 16.83 -30.71
CA SER A 174 8.01 16.37 -30.36
C SER A 174 7.84 16.36 -28.84
N SER A 175 6.76 16.96 -28.38
CA SER A 175 6.47 17.15 -26.95
C SER A 175 6.08 15.83 -26.29
N GLY A 176 7.00 15.15 -25.59
CA GLY A 176 6.67 14.03 -24.70
C GLY A 176 6.09 14.48 -23.36
N ASP A 177 5.39 13.59 -22.69
CA ASP A 177 4.80 13.83 -21.37
C ASP A 177 5.86 13.91 -20.26
N ILE A 178 5.50 14.56 -19.17
CA ILE A 178 6.36 14.75 -17.98
C ILE A 178 5.78 13.94 -16.81
N LEU A 179 6.61 13.13 -16.16
CA LEU A 179 6.29 12.43 -14.93
C LEU A 179 7.03 13.05 -13.75
N VAL A 180 6.30 13.49 -12.74
CA VAL A 180 6.86 14.11 -11.52
C VAL A 180 6.62 13.17 -10.35
N PHE A 181 7.68 12.76 -9.66
CA PHE A 181 7.59 11.95 -8.46
C PHE A 181 7.49 12.79 -7.20
N LEU A 182 6.47 12.53 -6.39
CA LEU A 182 6.13 13.24 -5.16
C LEU A 182 5.86 12.25 -4.02
N PRO A 183 6.17 12.60 -2.76
CA PRO A 183 6.05 11.65 -1.65
C PRO A 183 4.60 11.39 -1.20
N SER A 184 3.65 12.30 -1.43
CA SER A 184 2.27 12.10 -0.96
C SER A 184 1.19 12.78 -1.81
N GLU A 185 -0.07 12.39 -1.56
CA GLU A 185 -1.25 13.01 -2.18
C GLU A 185 -1.36 14.52 -1.90
N ARG A 186 -0.89 14.97 -0.73
CA ARG A 186 -0.92 16.38 -0.36
C ARG A 186 -0.03 17.18 -1.29
N GLU A 187 1.25 16.78 -1.41
CA GLU A 187 2.20 17.46 -2.29
C GLU A 187 1.75 17.38 -3.77
N ILE A 188 1.10 16.30 -4.19
CA ILE A 188 0.49 16.20 -5.53
C ILE A 188 -0.56 17.29 -5.74
N ARG A 189 -1.46 17.50 -4.77
CA ARG A 189 -2.51 18.53 -4.88
C ARG A 189 -1.93 19.95 -4.88
N ASP A 190 -0.98 20.19 -3.99
CA ASP A 190 -0.34 21.52 -3.84
C ASP A 190 0.45 21.85 -5.12
N THR A 191 1.25 20.91 -5.63
CA THR A 191 1.99 21.03 -6.90
C THR A 191 1.04 21.21 -8.09
N ALA A 192 -0.06 20.46 -8.16
CA ALA A 192 -1.05 20.59 -9.24
C ALA A 192 -1.68 22.00 -9.25
N THR A 193 -1.95 22.55 -8.07
CA THR A 193 -2.50 23.91 -7.92
C THR A 193 -1.48 24.97 -8.38
N SER A 194 -0.22 24.82 -8.01
CA SER A 194 0.86 25.72 -8.42
C SER A 194 1.10 25.68 -9.94
N LEU A 195 1.18 24.49 -10.55
CA LEU A 195 1.38 24.34 -11.98
C LEU A 195 0.24 24.98 -12.80
N ARG A 196 -1.02 24.84 -12.34
CA ARG A 196 -2.17 25.48 -12.99
C ARG A 196 -2.12 27.01 -12.87
N LYS A 197 -1.69 27.54 -11.72
CA LYS A 197 -1.51 28.99 -11.49
C LYS A 197 -0.36 29.58 -12.33
N ALA A 198 0.67 28.79 -12.60
CA ALA A 198 1.88 29.23 -13.29
C ALA A 198 1.69 29.53 -14.79
N LYS A 199 0.51 29.27 -15.37
CA LYS A 199 0.14 29.53 -16.79
C LYS A 199 1.22 29.06 -17.78
N LEU A 200 1.67 27.82 -17.68
CA LEU A 200 2.77 27.25 -18.47
C LEU A 200 2.41 26.92 -19.92
N GLY A 201 1.24 27.32 -20.40
CA GLY A 201 0.69 26.99 -21.70
C GLY A 201 -0.35 25.86 -21.64
N ASP A 202 -0.60 25.20 -22.77
CA ASP A 202 -1.58 24.12 -22.87
C ASP A 202 -0.98 22.81 -22.34
N ILE A 203 -1.15 22.58 -21.02
CA ILE A 203 -0.74 21.35 -20.34
C ILE A 203 -1.91 20.79 -19.51
N ASP A 204 -2.06 19.46 -19.52
CA ASP A 204 -3.02 18.75 -18.66
C ASP A 204 -2.29 18.16 -17.44
N VAL A 205 -2.65 18.63 -16.24
CA VAL A 205 -2.02 18.20 -14.98
C VAL A 205 -2.87 17.11 -14.34
N LEU A 206 -2.35 15.88 -14.35
CA LEU A 206 -3.03 14.67 -13.91
C LEU A 206 -2.38 14.07 -12.67
N PRO A 207 -3.13 13.77 -11.61
CA PRO A 207 -2.63 13.07 -10.43
C PRO A 207 -2.58 11.55 -10.69
N LEU A 208 -1.60 10.86 -10.08
CA LEU A 208 -1.47 9.39 -10.09
C LEU A 208 -1.01 8.86 -8.72
N TYR A 209 -1.92 8.28 -7.97
CA TYR A 209 -1.64 7.62 -6.70
C TYR A 209 -2.58 6.42 -6.48
N GLY A 210 -2.19 5.50 -5.61
CA GLY A 210 -2.84 4.18 -5.50
C GLY A 210 -4.34 4.18 -5.18
N ARG A 211 -4.87 5.28 -4.61
CA ARG A 211 -6.29 5.42 -4.22
C ARG A 211 -7.14 6.23 -5.21
N LEU A 212 -6.54 6.64 -6.33
CA LEU A 212 -7.26 7.38 -7.36
C LEU A 212 -8.42 6.55 -7.95
N GLN A 213 -9.51 7.20 -8.33
CA GLN A 213 -10.64 6.50 -8.96
C GLN A 213 -10.20 5.88 -10.30
N HIS A 214 -10.76 4.70 -10.62
CA HIS A 214 -10.44 4.00 -11.88
C HIS A 214 -10.65 4.87 -13.13
N ALA A 215 -11.70 5.68 -13.15
CA ALA A 215 -11.98 6.61 -14.26
C ALA A 215 -10.91 7.71 -14.40
N GLU A 216 -10.37 8.22 -13.29
CA GLU A 216 -9.30 9.21 -13.30
C GLU A 216 -7.96 8.57 -13.66
N GLN A 217 -7.72 7.33 -13.21
CA GLN A 217 -6.56 6.56 -13.64
C GLN A 217 -6.62 6.24 -15.14
N ALA A 218 -7.80 5.87 -15.66
CA ALA A 218 -7.99 5.58 -17.08
C ALA A 218 -7.64 6.78 -18.00
N ARG A 219 -7.84 8.02 -17.54
CA ARG A 219 -7.43 9.22 -18.28
C ARG A 219 -5.92 9.27 -18.56
N ILE A 220 -5.11 8.71 -17.67
CA ILE A 220 -3.65 8.69 -17.83
C ILE A 220 -3.23 7.76 -18.99
N PHE A 221 -4.03 6.74 -19.29
CA PHE A 221 -3.76 5.78 -20.35
C PHE A 221 -4.48 6.08 -21.66
N SER A 222 -5.39 7.06 -21.66
CA SER A 222 -6.12 7.44 -22.88
C SER A 222 -5.22 8.18 -23.88
N THR A 223 -5.55 8.09 -25.15
CA THR A 223 -4.94 8.93 -26.20
C THR A 223 -5.25 10.40 -25.94
N HIS A 224 -4.30 11.29 -26.19
CA HIS A 224 -4.42 12.71 -25.91
C HIS A 224 -3.66 13.54 -26.95
N GLN A 225 -4.05 14.79 -27.08
CA GLN A 225 -3.40 15.78 -27.95
C GLN A 225 -2.62 16.82 -27.15
N THR A 226 -3.07 17.08 -25.91
CA THR A 226 -2.45 18.05 -25.01
C THR A 226 -1.37 17.38 -24.17
N ARG A 227 -0.22 18.00 -24.04
CA ARG A 227 0.89 17.53 -23.21
C ARG A 227 0.46 17.32 -21.77
N ARG A 228 0.81 16.17 -21.19
CA ARG A 228 0.46 15.84 -19.79
C ARG A 228 1.65 16.06 -18.87
N VAL A 229 1.33 16.56 -17.67
CA VAL A 229 2.20 16.53 -16.51
C VAL A 229 1.57 15.60 -15.48
N VAL A 230 2.10 14.39 -15.36
CA VAL A 230 1.58 13.36 -14.45
C VAL A 230 2.30 13.49 -13.11
N LEU A 231 1.57 13.85 -12.05
CA LEU A 231 2.08 13.97 -10.69
C LEU A 231 1.83 12.65 -9.95
N ALA A 232 2.87 11.90 -9.64
CA ALA A 232 2.74 10.53 -9.15
C ALA A 232 3.47 10.30 -7.83
N THR A 233 2.93 9.40 -7.01
CA THR A 233 3.69 8.77 -5.94
C THR A 233 4.55 7.63 -6.51
N ASN A 234 5.24 6.90 -5.64
CA ASN A 234 6.01 5.69 -6.02
C ASN A 234 5.17 4.60 -6.70
N VAL A 235 3.86 4.76 -6.86
CA VAL A 235 3.01 3.86 -7.67
C VAL A 235 3.44 3.82 -9.15
N ALA A 236 3.99 4.92 -9.66
CA ALA A 236 4.52 5.01 -11.03
C ALA A 236 6.00 4.56 -11.13
N GLU A 237 6.63 4.16 -10.03
CA GLU A 237 8.03 3.75 -9.99
C GLU A 237 8.24 2.34 -10.57
N THR A 238 7.35 1.39 -10.26
CA THR A 238 7.45 -0.02 -10.67
C THR A 238 6.20 -0.51 -11.39
N SER A 239 5.06 -0.46 -10.76
CA SER A 239 3.87 -1.24 -11.07
C SER A 239 3.01 -0.70 -12.22
N ILE A 240 3.22 0.54 -12.65
CA ILE A 240 2.42 1.18 -13.70
C ILE A 240 3.32 1.81 -14.75
N THR A 241 3.13 1.43 -16.00
CA THR A 241 3.78 2.09 -17.13
C THR A 241 2.89 3.19 -17.67
N VAL A 242 3.26 4.44 -17.42
CA VAL A 242 2.59 5.60 -18.03
C VAL A 242 3.13 5.76 -19.46
N PRO A 243 2.27 5.72 -20.49
CA PRO A 243 2.72 5.85 -21.87
C PRO A 243 3.15 7.28 -22.21
N GLY A 244 4.10 7.44 -23.14
CA GLY A 244 4.47 8.74 -23.68
C GLY A 244 5.39 9.60 -22.80
N ILE A 245 5.95 9.05 -21.71
CA ILE A 245 6.84 9.79 -20.81
C ILE A 245 8.25 9.91 -21.42
N ASN A 246 8.66 11.15 -21.70
CA ASN A 246 10.02 11.47 -22.13
C ASN A 246 10.80 12.22 -21.03
N TYR A 247 10.12 12.78 -20.05
CA TYR A 247 10.72 13.60 -19.00
C TYR A 247 10.32 13.12 -17.62
N VAL A 248 11.30 13.06 -16.72
CA VAL A 248 11.09 12.74 -15.30
C VAL A 248 11.60 13.90 -14.43
N VAL A 249 10.81 14.31 -13.45
CA VAL A 249 11.24 15.18 -12.37
C VAL A 249 11.16 14.36 -11.08
N ASP A 250 12.32 14.16 -10.43
CA ASP A 250 12.42 13.34 -9.23
C ASP A 250 12.78 14.18 -8.01
N THR A 251 11.87 14.25 -7.03
CA THR A 251 12.10 14.94 -5.75
C THR A 251 13.06 14.18 -4.83
N GLY A 252 13.39 12.93 -5.14
CA GLY A 252 14.29 12.10 -4.35
C GLY A 252 13.71 11.59 -3.04
N THR A 253 12.40 11.73 -2.83
CA THR A 253 11.73 11.36 -1.58
C THR A 253 10.53 10.44 -1.82
N ALA A 254 10.18 9.64 -0.80
CA ALA A 254 8.97 8.83 -0.77
C ALA A 254 8.49 8.64 0.67
N ARG A 255 7.22 8.26 0.83
CA ARG A 255 6.72 7.75 2.11
C ARG A 255 7.08 6.29 2.26
N ILE A 256 7.86 5.98 3.28
CA ILE A 256 8.32 4.63 3.58
C ILE A 256 7.73 4.22 4.92
N SER A 257 7.10 3.04 4.95
CA SER A 257 6.52 2.50 6.18
C SER A 257 7.62 2.03 7.11
N ARG A 258 7.62 2.53 8.36
CA ARG A 258 8.57 2.12 9.40
C ARG A 258 7.86 1.87 10.72
N TYR A 259 8.20 0.78 11.38
CA TYR A 259 7.71 0.47 12.71
C TYR A 259 8.67 1.05 13.76
N SER A 260 8.13 1.88 14.64
CA SER A 260 8.89 2.41 15.77
C SER A 260 8.83 1.44 16.94
N LEU A 261 9.93 0.83 17.29
CA LEU A 261 10.05 -0.05 18.46
C LEU A 261 9.78 0.70 19.77
N GLN A 262 10.09 1.99 19.82
CA GLN A 262 9.91 2.82 21.01
C GLN A 262 8.43 3.18 21.22
N SER A 263 7.76 3.72 20.18
CA SER A 263 6.34 4.12 20.29
C SER A 263 5.36 2.99 19.94
N LYS A 264 5.85 1.84 19.43
CA LYS A 264 5.06 0.67 19.00
C LYS A 264 3.98 1.00 17.96
N VAL A 265 4.25 2.00 17.13
CA VAL A 265 3.34 2.49 16.09
C VAL A 265 4.02 2.40 14.73
N GLN A 266 3.25 1.99 13.73
CA GLN A 266 3.64 2.10 12.33
C GLN A 266 3.54 3.56 11.90
N ARG A 267 4.61 4.09 11.32
CA ARG A 267 4.69 5.46 10.80
C ARG A 267 4.98 5.43 9.31
N LEU A 268 4.65 6.51 8.63
CA LEU A 268 4.92 6.72 7.21
C LEU A 268 5.71 8.04 7.03
N PRO A 269 6.94 8.12 7.54
CA PRO A 269 7.78 9.29 7.33
C PRO A 269 8.08 9.48 5.85
N ILE A 270 8.35 10.73 5.47
CA ILE A 270 8.94 11.06 4.17
C ILE A 270 10.45 10.90 4.33
N GLU A 271 11.04 10.02 3.53
CA GLU A 271 12.47 9.70 3.57
C GLU A 271 13.08 9.80 2.17
N ALA A 272 14.40 9.97 2.11
CA ALA A 272 15.14 9.87 0.87
C ALA A 272 15.04 8.44 0.31
N ILE A 273 14.86 8.34 -1.01
CA ILE A 273 14.82 7.06 -1.72
C ILE A 273 16.23 6.51 -1.95
N SER A 274 16.35 5.19 -2.14
CA SER A 274 17.61 4.54 -2.50
C SER A 274 18.08 4.89 -3.91
N GLN A 275 19.34 4.58 -4.22
CA GLN A 275 19.90 4.75 -5.57
C GLN A 275 19.14 3.90 -6.60
N ALA A 276 18.77 2.66 -6.26
CA ALA A 276 17.99 1.77 -7.12
C ALA A 276 16.62 2.38 -7.46
N SER A 277 15.91 2.90 -6.46
CA SER A 277 14.62 3.58 -6.64
C SER A 277 14.77 4.82 -7.55
N ALA A 278 15.79 5.66 -7.32
CA ALA A 278 16.08 6.81 -8.18
C ALA A 278 16.39 6.41 -9.64
N ASN A 279 17.08 5.29 -9.84
CA ASN A 279 17.38 4.75 -11.17
C ASN A 279 16.12 4.14 -11.83
N GLN A 280 15.23 3.50 -11.07
CA GLN A 280 13.92 3.06 -11.57
C GLN A 280 13.07 4.23 -12.03
N ARG A 281 13.01 5.33 -11.24
CA ARG A 281 12.33 6.57 -11.64
C ARG A 281 12.91 7.15 -12.92
N LYS A 282 14.24 7.24 -13.02
CA LYS A 282 14.94 7.62 -14.25
C LYS A 282 14.51 6.76 -15.44
N GLY A 283 14.42 5.46 -15.28
CA GLY A 283 14.03 4.50 -16.30
C GLY A 283 12.59 4.63 -16.81
N ARG A 284 11.76 5.51 -16.20
CA ARG A 284 10.40 5.78 -16.70
C ARG A 284 10.37 6.67 -17.95
N CYS A 285 11.37 7.52 -18.15
CA CYS A 285 11.67 8.09 -19.45
C CYS A 285 12.70 7.20 -20.20
N GLY A 286 12.94 7.41 -21.47
CA GLY A 286 13.85 6.56 -22.28
C GLY A 286 13.26 5.21 -22.71
N ARG A 287 11.95 5.02 -22.63
CA ARG A 287 11.28 3.81 -23.12
C ARG A 287 10.88 3.90 -24.58
N VAL A 288 10.57 5.10 -25.06
CA VAL A 288 10.03 5.36 -26.41
C VAL A 288 10.96 6.25 -27.21
N ALA A 289 11.66 7.17 -26.56
CA ALA A 289 12.62 8.11 -27.14
C ALA A 289 13.66 8.51 -26.09
N ASP A 290 14.68 9.26 -26.51
CA ASP A 290 15.65 9.86 -25.58
C ASP A 290 14.94 10.66 -24.51
N GLY A 291 15.40 10.54 -23.27
CA GLY A 291 14.76 11.12 -22.12
C GLY A 291 15.64 12.06 -21.31
N ILE A 292 15.00 12.91 -20.50
CA ILE A 292 15.69 13.75 -19.52
C ILE A 292 15.10 13.49 -18.15
N CYS A 293 15.98 13.20 -17.16
CA CYS A 293 15.62 13.06 -15.77
C CYS A 293 16.22 14.22 -14.94
N ILE A 294 15.38 15.10 -14.41
CA ILE A 294 15.80 16.18 -13.52
C ILE A 294 15.64 15.70 -12.08
N ARG A 295 16.76 15.57 -11.37
CA ARG A 295 16.82 15.22 -9.94
C ARG A 295 16.91 16.49 -9.12
N LEU A 296 15.94 16.74 -8.24
CA LEU A 296 15.88 17.94 -7.38
C LEU A 296 16.75 17.79 -6.11
N TYR A 297 17.88 17.12 -6.23
CA TYR A 297 18.90 16.89 -5.22
C TYR A 297 20.28 16.81 -5.89
N SER A 298 21.36 16.90 -5.10
CA SER A 298 22.72 16.88 -5.65
C SER A 298 23.18 15.48 -6.03
N GLU A 299 24.19 15.39 -6.90
CA GLU A 299 24.83 14.13 -7.23
C GLU A 299 25.51 13.52 -6.01
N GLN A 300 26.17 14.33 -5.19
CA GLN A 300 26.77 13.88 -3.94
C GLN A 300 25.73 13.29 -2.97
N ASP A 301 24.54 13.90 -2.86
CA ASP A 301 23.44 13.32 -2.08
C ASP A 301 23.02 11.95 -2.67
N PHE A 302 22.87 11.84 -4.00
CA PHE A 302 22.55 10.56 -4.65
C PHE A 302 23.58 9.47 -4.35
N GLU A 303 24.87 9.78 -4.44
CA GLU A 303 25.96 8.84 -4.19
C GLU A 303 26.05 8.40 -2.72
N SER A 304 25.65 9.26 -1.79
CA SER A 304 25.62 8.96 -0.35
C SER A 304 24.47 8.06 0.07
N ARG A 305 23.45 7.89 -0.78
CA ARG A 305 22.25 7.11 -0.48
C ARG A 305 22.53 5.61 -0.48
N PRO A 306 21.78 4.82 0.31
CA PRO A 306 21.87 3.36 0.23
C PRO A 306 21.58 2.87 -1.19
N LEU A 307 22.28 1.80 -1.61
CA LEU A 307 22.07 1.20 -2.93
C LEU A 307 20.62 0.72 -3.12
N TYR A 308 20.05 0.08 -2.09
CA TYR A 308 18.70 -0.49 -2.10
C TYR A 308 17.90 -0.02 -0.89
N THR A 309 16.59 -0.04 -0.99
CA THR A 309 15.69 0.19 0.14
C THR A 309 15.65 -1.04 1.03
N ASP A 310 15.71 -0.88 2.36
CA ASP A 310 15.60 -1.99 3.31
C ASP A 310 14.34 -2.81 3.01
N PRO A 311 14.40 -4.15 3.02
CA PRO A 311 13.24 -5.01 2.91
C PRO A 311 12.17 -4.68 3.97
N GLU A 312 10.90 -4.86 3.65
CA GLU A 312 9.82 -4.54 4.59
C GLU A 312 9.90 -5.36 5.88
N ILE A 313 10.43 -6.58 5.79
CA ILE A 313 10.63 -7.47 6.94
C ILE A 313 11.56 -6.88 8.00
N GLN A 314 12.48 -6.01 7.62
CA GLN A 314 13.43 -5.34 8.53
C GLN A 314 12.85 -4.06 9.17
N ARG A 315 11.74 -3.53 8.65
CA ARG A 315 11.18 -2.23 9.05
C ARG A 315 9.73 -2.28 9.51
N THR A 316 9.18 -3.47 9.75
CA THR A 316 7.79 -3.68 10.19
C THR A 316 7.71 -4.52 11.47
N ASN A 317 6.53 -4.56 12.09
CA ASN A 317 6.27 -5.48 13.20
C ASN A 317 6.01 -6.89 12.66
N LEU A 318 6.69 -7.88 13.22
CA LEU A 318 6.65 -9.27 12.74
C LEU A 318 5.51 -10.11 13.34
N ALA A 319 4.71 -9.58 14.25
CA ALA A 319 3.67 -10.36 14.92
C ALA A 319 2.71 -11.08 13.95
N ALA A 320 2.28 -10.39 12.88
CA ALA A 320 1.40 -10.98 11.88
C ALA A 320 2.08 -12.14 11.11
N VAL A 321 3.38 -12.00 10.80
CA VAL A 321 4.16 -13.04 10.12
C VAL A 321 4.34 -14.25 11.04
N ILE A 322 4.78 -14.02 12.27
CA ILE A 322 4.99 -15.07 13.28
C ILE A 322 3.68 -15.83 13.52
N LEU A 323 2.57 -15.12 13.69
CA LEU A 323 1.26 -15.72 13.91
C LEU A 323 0.85 -16.63 12.74
N ARG A 324 1.07 -16.18 11.51
CA ARG A 324 0.80 -16.95 10.29
C ARG A 324 1.70 -18.17 10.17
N MET A 325 3.00 -18.02 10.45
CA MET A 325 3.96 -19.14 10.42
C MET A 325 3.59 -20.23 11.42
N LEU A 326 3.25 -19.85 12.64
CA LEU A 326 2.79 -20.78 13.67
C LEU A 326 1.49 -21.50 13.26
N HIS A 327 0.54 -20.76 12.66
CA HIS A 327 -0.72 -21.33 12.16
C HIS A 327 -0.49 -22.35 11.05
N LEU A 328 0.40 -22.02 10.11
CA LEU A 328 0.79 -22.88 9.01
C LEU A 328 1.79 -23.99 9.42
N LYS A 329 2.25 -24.02 10.67
CA LYS A 329 3.27 -24.96 11.17
C LYS A 329 4.53 -24.96 10.30
N LEU A 330 5.06 -23.78 10.00
CA LEU A 330 6.25 -23.60 9.17
C LEU A 330 7.57 -23.59 9.96
N GLY A 331 7.52 -23.88 11.25
CA GLY A 331 8.68 -23.81 12.14
C GLY A 331 8.89 -22.42 12.74
N ASP A 332 10.03 -22.24 13.37
CA ASP A 332 10.40 -20.95 13.97
C ASP A 332 10.84 -19.94 12.91
N VAL A 333 10.60 -18.66 13.19
CA VAL A 333 10.99 -17.55 12.30
C VAL A 333 12.49 -17.51 12.08
N GLU A 334 13.27 -17.88 13.10
CA GLU A 334 14.73 -17.89 13.07
C GLU A 334 15.28 -18.96 12.12
N ASP A 335 14.52 -20.04 11.88
CA ASP A 335 14.89 -21.14 10.98
C ASP A 335 14.27 -21.02 9.59
N PHE A 336 13.31 -20.09 9.42
CA PHE A 336 12.60 -19.94 8.15
C PHE A 336 13.53 -19.31 7.09
N PRO A 337 13.56 -19.85 5.87
CA PRO A 337 14.50 -19.44 4.85
C PRO A 337 14.13 -18.10 4.20
N PHE A 338 14.17 -17.00 4.95
CA PHE A 338 14.10 -15.68 4.38
C PHE A 338 15.35 -15.38 3.54
N ILE A 339 15.22 -14.52 2.54
CA ILE A 339 16.40 -14.06 1.78
C ILE A 339 17.34 -13.26 2.70
N GLU A 340 16.76 -12.44 3.56
CA GLU A 340 17.45 -11.73 4.62
C GLU A 340 16.71 -11.94 5.93
N MET A 341 17.43 -12.42 6.93
CA MET A 341 16.84 -12.64 8.24
C MET A 341 16.46 -11.32 8.90
N PRO A 342 15.27 -11.24 9.50
CA PRO A 342 14.91 -10.10 10.34
C PRO A 342 15.79 -10.05 11.60
N GLU A 343 15.97 -8.87 12.15
CA GLU A 343 16.71 -8.70 13.41
C GLU A 343 16.04 -9.45 14.56
N SER A 344 16.83 -10.13 15.39
CA SER A 344 16.34 -10.85 16.58
C SER A 344 15.50 -9.96 17.50
N LYS A 345 15.80 -8.65 17.57
CA LYS A 345 15.01 -7.68 18.33
C LYS A 345 13.59 -7.54 17.77
N ALA A 346 13.42 -7.49 16.45
CA ALA A 346 12.12 -7.41 15.80
C ALA A 346 11.30 -8.70 16.00
N ILE A 347 11.96 -9.86 15.93
CA ILE A 347 11.35 -11.18 16.23
C ILE A 347 10.85 -11.22 17.68
N ASN A 348 11.69 -10.83 18.63
CA ASN A 348 11.34 -10.82 20.05
C ASN A 348 10.16 -9.87 20.35
N GLU A 349 10.12 -8.68 19.75
CA GLU A 349 8.99 -7.76 19.91
C GLU A 349 7.70 -8.32 19.26
N GLY A 350 7.81 -9.04 18.16
CA GLY A 350 6.69 -9.76 17.56
C GLY A 350 6.12 -10.84 18.49
N HIS A 351 6.98 -11.68 19.07
CA HIS A 351 6.56 -12.69 20.07
C HIS A 351 5.95 -12.06 21.32
N LYS A 352 6.55 -10.97 21.82
CA LYS A 352 6.05 -10.25 22.99
C LYS A 352 4.64 -9.68 22.73
N LEU A 353 4.40 -9.09 21.57
CA LEU A 353 3.08 -8.62 21.20
C LEU A 353 2.07 -9.78 21.13
N LEU A 354 2.42 -10.90 20.51
CA LEU A 354 1.54 -12.07 20.45
C LEU A 354 1.23 -12.67 21.83
N LEU A 355 2.19 -12.65 22.75
CA LEU A 355 2.00 -13.06 24.13
C LEU A 355 1.05 -12.11 24.87
N GLU A 356 1.24 -10.80 24.72
CA GLU A 356 0.35 -9.76 25.29
C GLU A 356 -1.11 -9.92 24.80
N LEU A 357 -1.30 -10.31 23.54
CA LEU A 357 -2.61 -10.56 22.94
C LEU A 357 -3.20 -11.94 23.29
N ASN A 358 -2.50 -12.75 24.10
CA ASN A 358 -2.85 -14.14 24.37
C ASN A 358 -2.96 -15.03 23.12
N ALA A 359 -2.29 -14.65 22.03
CA ALA A 359 -2.26 -15.43 20.81
C ALA A 359 -1.32 -16.64 20.91
N ILE A 360 -0.28 -16.53 21.72
CA ILE A 360 0.68 -17.61 22.02
C ILE A 360 0.86 -17.78 23.51
N THR A 361 1.34 -18.95 23.91
CA THR A 361 1.79 -19.25 25.27
C THR A 361 3.24 -18.76 25.48
N ALA A 362 3.71 -18.79 26.74
CA ALA A 362 5.13 -18.51 27.05
C ALA A 362 6.11 -19.46 26.33
N SER A 363 5.67 -20.68 26.00
CA SER A 363 6.40 -21.65 25.18
C SER A 363 6.22 -21.44 23.67
N LYS A 364 5.77 -20.27 23.24
CA LYS A 364 5.57 -19.87 21.83
C LYS A 364 4.54 -20.73 21.06
N ASN A 365 3.72 -21.52 21.71
CA ASN A 365 2.67 -22.31 21.05
C ASN A 365 1.38 -21.51 20.84
N LEU A 366 0.67 -21.74 19.73
CA LEU A 366 -0.61 -21.11 19.47
C LEU A 366 -1.68 -21.49 20.49
N THR A 367 -2.34 -20.50 21.05
CA THR A 367 -3.55 -20.67 21.85
C THR A 367 -4.79 -20.89 20.94
N SER A 368 -5.95 -21.16 21.54
CA SER A 368 -7.23 -21.13 20.79
C SER A 368 -7.52 -19.75 20.20
N ILE A 369 -7.22 -18.69 20.95
CA ILE A 369 -7.33 -17.29 20.51
C ILE A 369 -6.40 -17.04 19.33
N GLY A 370 -5.13 -17.45 19.42
CA GLY A 370 -4.16 -17.27 18.35
C GLY A 370 -4.57 -17.97 17.05
N ARG A 371 -5.15 -19.17 17.13
CA ARG A 371 -5.68 -19.88 15.94
C ARG A 371 -6.80 -19.09 15.26
N GLN A 372 -7.73 -18.53 16.01
CA GLN A 372 -8.81 -17.70 15.45
C GLN A 372 -8.29 -16.38 14.89
N MET A 373 -7.33 -15.73 15.57
CA MET A 373 -6.69 -14.50 15.09
C MET A 373 -5.97 -14.71 13.77
N ALA A 374 -5.30 -15.86 13.58
CA ALA A 374 -4.53 -16.16 12.37
C ALA A 374 -5.38 -16.28 11.09
N VAL A 375 -6.66 -16.59 11.22
CA VAL A 375 -7.62 -16.71 10.10
C VAL A 375 -8.11 -15.34 9.63
N LEU A 376 -8.13 -14.34 10.53
CA LEU A 376 -8.61 -13.00 10.20
C LEU A 376 -7.56 -12.24 9.36
N PRO A 377 -7.90 -11.68 8.19
CA PRO A 377 -6.96 -11.02 7.30
C PRO A 377 -6.66 -9.57 7.73
N ILE A 378 -6.27 -9.38 8.99
CA ILE A 378 -6.11 -8.07 9.62
C ILE A 378 -4.97 -8.12 10.65
N ASP A 379 -4.51 -6.95 11.10
CA ASP A 379 -3.52 -6.84 12.18
C ASP A 379 -3.92 -7.66 13.42
N PRO A 380 -2.99 -8.38 14.05
CA PRO A 380 -3.27 -9.20 15.25
C PRO A 380 -3.98 -8.45 16.38
N ARG A 381 -3.69 -7.18 16.59
CA ARG A 381 -4.38 -6.34 17.57
C ARG A 381 -5.86 -6.20 17.26
N TYR A 382 -6.17 -5.91 16.01
CA TYR A 382 -7.55 -5.78 15.55
C TYR A 382 -8.30 -7.11 15.55
N SER A 383 -7.61 -8.20 15.20
CA SER A 383 -8.15 -9.56 15.33
C SER A 383 -8.54 -9.85 16.77
N ARG A 384 -7.69 -9.47 17.75
CA ARG A 384 -7.97 -9.66 19.17
C ARG A 384 -9.19 -8.85 19.65
N MET A 385 -9.34 -7.61 19.15
CA MET A 385 -10.51 -6.77 19.43
C MET A 385 -11.81 -7.43 18.95
N LEU A 386 -11.84 -7.98 17.74
CA LEU A 386 -13.01 -8.66 17.18
C LEU A 386 -13.39 -9.92 17.97
N LEU A 387 -12.39 -10.69 18.41
CA LEU A 387 -12.64 -11.89 19.23
C LEU A 387 -13.28 -11.52 20.58
N GLU A 388 -12.80 -10.46 21.22
CA GLU A 388 -13.37 -10.01 22.49
C GLU A 388 -14.77 -9.42 22.29
N ALA A 389 -14.96 -8.66 21.20
CA ALA A 389 -16.25 -8.09 20.86
C ALA A 389 -17.35 -9.15 20.61
N HIS A 390 -16.96 -10.28 20.02
CA HIS A 390 -17.88 -11.41 19.88
C HIS A 390 -18.32 -11.97 21.23
N LYS A 391 -17.40 -12.10 22.20
CA LYS A 391 -17.71 -12.57 23.55
C LYS A 391 -18.60 -11.61 24.34
N LEU A 392 -18.39 -10.30 24.13
CA LEU A 392 -19.11 -9.24 24.85
C LEU A 392 -20.38 -8.79 24.14
N GLY A 393 -20.73 -9.39 22.99
CA GLY A 393 -21.96 -9.09 22.23
C GLY A 393 -21.96 -7.77 21.47
N CYS A 394 -20.79 -7.13 21.29
CA CYS A 394 -20.65 -5.82 20.63
C CYS A 394 -19.90 -5.91 19.29
N LEU A 395 -20.04 -7.04 18.59
CA LEU A 395 -19.28 -7.31 17.36
C LEU A 395 -19.58 -6.32 16.24
N ARG A 396 -20.84 -5.81 16.13
CA ARG A 396 -21.25 -4.84 15.11
C ARG A 396 -20.41 -3.56 15.21
N GLU A 397 -20.40 -2.93 16.35
CA GLU A 397 -19.72 -1.66 16.59
C GLU A 397 -18.21 -1.81 16.41
N VAL A 398 -17.64 -2.89 16.93
CA VAL A 398 -16.20 -3.13 16.84
C VAL A 398 -15.77 -3.48 15.41
N LEU A 399 -16.60 -4.17 14.62
CA LEU A 399 -16.35 -4.37 13.18
C LEU A 399 -16.29 -3.02 12.43
N ILE A 400 -17.23 -2.12 12.72
CA ILE A 400 -17.23 -0.78 12.13
C ILE A 400 -15.96 -0.03 12.52
N ILE A 401 -15.63 0.01 13.81
CA ILE A 401 -14.47 0.72 14.32
C ILE A 401 -13.18 0.16 13.74
N VAL A 402 -12.97 -1.16 13.83
CA VAL A 402 -11.75 -1.82 13.37
C VAL A 402 -11.56 -1.68 11.85
N SER A 403 -12.64 -1.79 11.07
CA SER A 403 -12.56 -1.55 9.63
C SER A 403 -12.23 -0.08 9.31
N GLY A 404 -12.75 0.87 10.07
CA GLY A 404 -12.42 2.30 9.96
C GLY A 404 -10.97 2.60 10.31
N LEU A 405 -10.44 1.96 11.36
CA LEU A 405 -9.03 2.09 11.76
C LEU A 405 -8.05 1.43 10.79
N SER A 406 -8.53 0.50 9.97
CA SER A 406 -7.71 -0.23 8.98
C SER A 406 -7.51 0.53 7.67
N ILE A 407 -8.18 1.66 7.51
CA ILE A 407 -8.07 2.55 6.36
C ILE A 407 -7.56 3.92 6.80
N GLN A 408 -7.27 4.77 5.83
CA GLN A 408 -7.05 6.18 6.15
C GLN A 408 -8.38 6.83 6.54
N ASP A 409 -8.36 7.67 7.60
CA ASP A 409 -9.54 8.37 8.07
C ASP A 409 -10.32 9.01 6.90
N PRO A 410 -11.61 8.70 6.74
CA PRO A 410 -12.43 9.26 5.68
C PRO A 410 -12.70 10.76 5.84
N ARG A 411 -12.50 11.33 7.02
CA ARG A 411 -12.66 12.76 7.30
C ARG A 411 -11.50 13.53 6.68
N GLU A 412 -11.80 14.55 5.90
CA GLU A 412 -10.82 15.42 5.25
C GLU A 412 -10.85 16.81 5.88
N SER A 413 -9.68 17.36 6.18
CA SER A 413 -9.54 18.76 6.58
C SER A 413 -8.28 19.33 5.97
N ASN A 414 -8.39 20.45 5.26
CA ASN A 414 -7.26 21.22 4.75
C ASN A 414 -7.06 22.44 5.65
N SER A 415 -5.85 23.01 5.68
CA SER A 415 -5.52 24.20 6.47
C SER A 415 -6.48 25.37 6.22
N GLU A 416 -6.91 25.56 4.97
CA GLU A 416 -7.82 26.64 4.55
C GLU A 416 -9.28 26.44 5.01
N ASN A 417 -9.74 25.20 5.14
CA ASN A 417 -11.13 24.87 5.43
C ASN A 417 -11.34 24.12 6.75
N ARG A 418 -10.31 24.11 7.62
CA ARG A 418 -10.29 23.30 8.84
C ARG A 418 -11.46 23.61 9.77
N GLN A 419 -11.79 24.91 9.94
CA GLN A 419 -12.88 25.31 10.81
C GLN A 419 -14.23 24.82 10.28
N VAL A 420 -14.52 25.08 8.99
CA VAL A 420 -15.77 24.65 8.35
C VAL A 420 -15.89 23.13 8.33
N ALA A 421 -14.79 22.41 8.06
CA ALA A 421 -14.76 20.96 8.11
C ALA A 421 -15.08 20.44 9.52
N ASN A 422 -14.48 21.02 10.56
CA ASN A 422 -14.74 20.64 11.94
C ASN A 422 -16.19 20.89 12.35
N GLU A 423 -16.77 22.02 11.94
CA GLU A 423 -18.19 22.34 12.19
C GLU A 423 -19.12 21.33 11.52
N ARG A 424 -18.85 20.95 10.25
CA ARG A 424 -19.65 19.97 9.53
C ARG A 424 -19.50 18.55 10.10
N GLN A 425 -18.31 18.19 10.54
CA GLN A 425 -18.01 16.87 11.10
C GLN A 425 -18.42 16.75 12.57
N ALA A 426 -18.78 17.86 13.22
CA ALA A 426 -19.24 17.85 14.61
C ALA A 426 -20.52 17.02 14.81
N GLU A 427 -21.36 16.88 13.77
CA GLU A 427 -22.57 16.05 13.83
C GLU A 427 -22.30 14.56 14.08
N TYR A 428 -21.07 14.07 13.76
CA TYR A 428 -20.67 12.67 13.99
C TYR A 428 -19.95 12.48 15.33
N LYS A 429 -19.63 13.58 16.03
CA LYS A 429 -18.78 13.54 17.19
C LYS A 429 -19.53 12.99 18.42
N HIS A 430 -19.04 11.88 18.96
CA HIS A 430 -19.48 11.40 20.26
C HIS A 430 -18.72 12.17 21.37
N PRO A 431 -19.41 12.63 22.44
CA PRO A 431 -18.80 13.48 23.48
C PRO A 431 -17.59 12.83 24.15
N ASP A 432 -17.64 11.52 24.40
CA ASP A 432 -16.69 10.80 25.24
C ASP A 432 -15.80 9.81 24.47
N SER A 433 -16.02 9.62 23.14
CA SER A 433 -15.29 8.59 22.40
C SER A 433 -15.15 8.89 20.91
N ASP A 434 -13.91 9.02 20.45
CA ASP A 434 -13.62 9.10 19.01
C ASP A 434 -13.94 7.79 18.27
N PHE A 435 -13.89 6.64 18.96
CA PHE A 435 -14.29 5.36 18.39
C PHE A 435 -15.79 5.30 18.11
N MET A 436 -16.61 5.77 19.03
CA MET A 436 -18.06 5.86 18.83
C MET A 436 -18.42 6.90 17.79
N SER A 437 -17.61 7.93 17.59
CA SER A 437 -17.77 8.87 16.48
C SER A 437 -17.66 8.20 15.11
N LEU A 438 -16.83 7.15 14.98
CA LEU A 438 -16.77 6.34 13.74
C LEU A 438 -18.07 5.56 13.54
N VAL A 439 -18.66 5.02 14.61
CA VAL A 439 -19.96 4.31 14.51
C VAL A 439 -21.06 5.27 14.06
N THR A 440 -21.14 6.46 14.67
CA THR A 440 -22.12 7.48 14.29
C THR A 440 -21.96 7.90 12.83
N LEU A 441 -20.75 8.14 12.37
CA LEU A 441 -20.45 8.46 10.96
C LEU A 441 -20.88 7.34 10.02
N TRP A 442 -20.57 6.09 10.37
CA TRP A 442 -20.95 4.92 9.59
C TRP A 442 -22.46 4.78 9.45
N ASP A 443 -23.19 4.83 10.56
CA ASP A 443 -24.64 4.66 10.58
C ASP A 443 -25.34 5.76 9.78
N THR A 444 -24.90 7.00 9.93
CA THR A 444 -25.41 8.13 9.15
C THR A 444 -25.18 7.92 7.65
N TYR A 445 -23.97 7.49 7.27
CA TYR A 445 -23.64 7.24 5.87
C TYR A 445 -24.42 6.05 5.28
N GLU A 446 -24.51 4.93 6.01
CA GLU A 446 -25.22 3.73 5.53
C GLU A 446 -26.72 3.97 5.39
N LYS A 447 -27.35 4.73 6.30
CA LYS A 447 -28.73 5.16 6.19
C LYS A 447 -28.96 5.99 4.92
N LEU A 448 -28.11 6.99 4.70
CA LEU A 448 -28.20 7.82 3.50
C LEU A 448 -27.98 7.00 2.21
N ARG A 449 -27.11 6.02 2.25
CA ARG A 449 -26.80 5.15 1.11
C ARG A 449 -27.98 4.28 0.67
N GLN A 450 -28.77 3.82 1.62
CA GLN A 450 -29.96 2.99 1.33
C GLN A 450 -30.99 3.78 0.51
N ASP A 451 -31.13 5.08 0.80
CA ASP A 451 -32.18 5.93 0.26
C ASP A 451 -31.72 6.83 -0.89
N SER A 452 -30.43 6.81 -1.27
CA SER A 452 -29.87 7.79 -2.20
C SER A 452 -29.03 7.18 -3.32
N PRO A 453 -29.14 7.73 -4.55
CA PRO A 453 -28.27 7.33 -5.66
C PRO A 453 -26.82 7.76 -5.40
N GLN A 454 -25.87 7.07 -6.05
CA GLN A 454 -24.43 7.28 -5.86
C GLN A 454 -23.95 8.73 -6.08
N ALA A 455 -24.61 9.46 -7.01
CA ALA A 455 -24.29 10.86 -7.27
C ALA A 455 -24.62 11.76 -6.06
N ALA A 456 -25.75 11.49 -5.38
CA ALA A 456 -26.14 12.21 -4.17
C ALA A 456 -25.18 11.94 -3.01
N LEU A 457 -24.73 10.68 -2.84
CA LEU A 457 -23.71 10.31 -1.86
C LEU A 457 -22.38 11.04 -2.08
N ARG A 458 -21.92 11.15 -3.33
CA ARG A 458 -20.72 11.93 -3.65
C ARG A 458 -20.87 13.41 -3.27
N LYS A 459 -22.03 14.00 -3.57
CA LYS A 459 -22.33 15.39 -3.21
C LYS A 459 -22.38 15.58 -1.70
N TYR A 460 -23.00 14.64 -0.99
CA TYR A 460 -23.03 14.63 0.47
C TYR A 460 -21.62 14.57 1.07
N CYS A 461 -20.81 13.59 0.67
CA CYS A 461 -19.43 13.45 1.15
C CYS A 461 -18.63 14.75 0.93
N LYS A 462 -18.71 15.33 -0.28
CA LYS A 462 -18.05 16.62 -0.57
C LYS A 462 -18.50 17.74 0.37
N LYS A 463 -19.81 17.83 0.65
CA LYS A 463 -20.38 18.85 1.55
C LYS A 463 -19.91 18.67 2.99
N GLN A 464 -19.73 17.42 3.43
CA GLN A 464 -19.34 17.07 4.81
C GLN A 464 -17.82 16.89 4.97
N PHE A 465 -17.05 17.25 3.97
CA PHE A 465 -15.58 17.03 3.97
C PHE A 465 -15.20 15.58 4.27
N LEU A 466 -15.91 14.65 3.61
CA LEU A 466 -15.62 13.22 3.65
C LEU A 466 -15.08 12.75 2.30
N SER A 467 -14.11 11.86 2.32
CA SER A 467 -13.63 11.18 1.13
C SER A 467 -14.61 10.06 0.74
N PHE A 468 -15.34 10.25 -0.35
CA PHE A 468 -16.27 9.25 -0.87
C PHE A 468 -15.55 7.90 -1.16
N MET A 469 -14.30 7.97 -1.63
CA MET A 469 -13.53 6.76 -1.92
C MET A 469 -13.14 6.01 -0.65
N ARG A 470 -12.74 6.73 0.41
CA ARG A 470 -12.44 6.09 1.71
C ARG A 470 -13.67 5.53 2.38
N MET A 471 -14.84 6.16 2.23
CA MET A 471 -16.11 5.59 2.70
C MET A 471 -16.45 4.28 1.97
N ARG A 472 -16.18 4.17 0.67
CA ARG A 472 -16.32 2.91 -0.08
C ARG A 472 -15.30 1.86 0.36
N GLU A 473 -14.05 2.24 0.54
CA GLU A 473 -12.98 1.36 1.05
C GLU A 473 -13.36 0.82 2.44
N TRP A 474 -13.86 1.68 3.33
CA TRP A 474 -14.32 1.30 4.65
C TRP A 474 -15.40 0.21 4.61
N ARG A 475 -16.40 0.42 3.79
CA ARG A 475 -17.48 -0.56 3.60
C ARG A 475 -16.98 -1.91 3.09
N GLU A 476 -16.03 -1.87 2.20
CA GLU A 476 -15.48 -3.09 1.61
C GLU A 476 -14.63 -3.87 2.62
N VAL A 477 -13.80 -3.17 3.41
CA VAL A 477 -13.05 -3.79 4.52
C VAL A 477 -14.01 -4.35 5.57
N HIS A 478 -15.05 -3.59 5.95
CA HIS A 478 -16.07 -4.06 6.88
C HIS A 478 -16.75 -5.35 6.38
N ARG A 479 -17.18 -5.38 5.13
CA ARG A 479 -17.81 -6.57 4.52
C ARG A 479 -16.90 -7.80 4.61
N GLN A 480 -15.61 -7.65 4.34
CA GLN A 480 -14.67 -8.77 4.42
C GLN A 480 -14.46 -9.27 5.84
N LEU A 481 -14.30 -8.35 6.79
CA LEU A 481 -14.13 -8.72 8.19
C LEU A 481 -15.39 -9.40 8.73
N LEU A 482 -16.56 -8.94 8.30
CA LEU A 482 -17.84 -9.56 8.61
C LEU A 482 -17.89 -11.00 8.09
N LEU A 483 -17.58 -11.23 6.81
CA LEU A 483 -17.58 -12.56 6.21
C LEU A 483 -16.54 -13.49 6.88
N ALA A 484 -15.33 -12.98 7.15
CA ALA A 484 -14.30 -13.75 7.86
C ALA A 484 -14.74 -14.11 9.29
N SER A 485 -15.40 -13.17 9.99
CA SER A 485 -15.95 -13.40 11.34
C SER A 485 -17.08 -14.44 11.31
N GLN A 486 -17.97 -14.37 10.31
CA GLN A 486 -19.03 -15.38 10.11
C GLN A 486 -18.45 -16.77 9.82
N GLY A 487 -17.36 -16.85 9.06
CA GLY A 487 -16.61 -18.09 8.82
C GLY A 487 -16.04 -18.71 10.10
N LEU A 488 -15.78 -17.91 11.14
CA LEU A 488 -15.40 -18.36 12.47
C LEU A 488 -16.61 -18.70 13.37
N GLY A 489 -17.84 -18.58 12.84
CA GLY A 489 -19.07 -18.82 13.59
C GLY A 489 -19.52 -17.63 14.45
N PHE A 490 -18.93 -16.44 14.28
CA PHE A 490 -19.32 -15.26 15.03
C PHE A 490 -20.67 -14.72 14.53
N ARG A 491 -21.51 -14.31 15.46
CA ARG A 491 -22.82 -13.73 15.17
C ARG A 491 -22.81 -12.25 15.52
N VAL A 492 -23.37 -11.45 14.63
CA VAL A 492 -23.59 -10.01 14.86
C VAL A 492 -24.96 -9.87 15.51
N SER A 493 -25.03 -9.21 16.67
CA SER A 493 -26.29 -8.77 17.27
C SER A 493 -26.80 -7.53 16.55
N ASN A 494 -28.13 -7.41 16.46
CA ASN A 494 -28.79 -6.19 15.97
C ASN A 494 -29.14 -5.22 17.12
N ASP A 495 -28.95 -5.63 18.35
CA ASP A 495 -29.21 -4.81 19.52
C ASP A 495 -28.06 -3.82 19.73
N ASP A 496 -28.37 -2.62 20.20
CA ASP A 496 -27.37 -1.63 20.57
C ASP A 496 -26.49 -2.15 21.71
N SER A 497 -25.18 -2.10 21.50
CA SER A 497 -24.22 -2.62 22.45
C SER A 497 -23.91 -1.60 23.55
N ASP A 498 -23.66 -2.11 24.75
CA ASP A 498 -23.19 -1.30 25.86
C ASP A 498 -21.83 -0.64 25.56
N TYR A 499 -21.75 0.67 25.86
CA TYR A 499 -20.53 1.49 25.68
C TYR A 499 -19.29 0.84 26.32
N ALA A 500 -19.44 0.31 27.56
CA ALA A 500 -18.33 -0.31 28.25
C ALA A 500 -17.84 -1.59 27.58
N SER A 501 -18.73 -2.39 27.00
CA SER A 501 -18.39 -3.61 26.25
C SER A 501 -17.60 -3.32 24.99
N VAL A 502 -17.97 -2.26 24.24
CA VAL A 502 -17.21 -1.80 23.08
C VAL A 502 -15.79 -1.43 23.48
N HIS A 503 -15.64 -0.57 24.49
CA HIS A 503 -14.31 -0.09 24.92
C HIS A 503 -13.45 -1.19 25.55
N LYS A 504 -14.03 -2.12 26.32
CA LYS A 504 -13.32 -3.31 26.81
C LYS A 504 -12.77 -4.15 25.65
N SER A 505 -13.54 -4.31 24.58
CA SER A 505 -13.10 -5.03 23.39
C SER A 505 -11.93 -4.35 22.70
N LEU A 506 -11.97 -3.02 22.57
CA LEU A 506 -10.88 -2.24 21.98
C LEU A 506 -9.60 -2.30 22.82
N ILE A 507 -9.73 -2.21 24.15
CA ILE A 507 -8.60 -2.32 25.08
C ILE A 507 -7.92 -3.70 24.96
N ALA A 508 -8.67 -4.78 24.73
CA ALA A 508 -8.10 -6.12 24.60
C ALA A 508 -7.03 -6.24 23.50
N GLY A 509 -7.11 -5.41 22.46
CA GLY A 509 -6.09 -5.35 21.39
C GLY A 509 -5.04 -4.24 21.58
N SER A 510 -5.20 -3.35 22.57
CA SER A 510 -4.36 -2.16 22.74
C SER A 510 -3.87 -1.93 24.17
N LEU A 511 -3.74 -2.98 24.97
CA LEU A 511 -3.34 -2.90 26.37
C LEU A 511 -2.06 -2.08 26.61
N ASN A 512 -1.10 -2.19 25.70
CA ASN A 512 0.17 -1.46 25.79
C ASN A 512 0.11 0.00 25.32
N GLN A 513 -1.05 0.45 24.86
CA GLN A 513 -1.29 1.83 24.37
C GLN A 513 -2.27 2.59 25.27
N VAL A 514 -2.64 2.04 26.41
CA VAL A 514 -3.50 2.69 27.38
C VAL A 514 -2.67 3.72 28.17
N ALA A 515 -3.20 4.92 28.30
CA ALA A 515 -2.62 5.97 29.11
C ALA A 515 -3.72 6.62 29.96
N ARG A 516 -3.38 6.98 31.20
CA ARG A 516 -4.25 7.74 32.10
C ARG A 516 -3.86 9.21 32.07
N LYS A 517 -4.83 10.09 31.92
CA LYS A 517 -4.62 11.54 32.08
C LYS A 517 -4.23 11.81 33.53
N SER A 518 -3.08 12.43 33.77
CA SER A 518 -2.56 12.77 35.10
C SER A 518 -3.00 14.17 35.48
N ASP A 519 -2.73 15.15 34.64
CA ASP A 519 -3.07 16.56 34.78
C ASP A 519 -3.57 17.09 33.44
N ASP A 520 -3.94 18.37 33.37
CA ASP A 520 -4.56 18.96 32.20
C ASP A 520 -3.77 18.82 30.87
N ARG A 521 -2.47 18.52 30.95
CA ARG A 521 -1.60 18.41 29.77
C ARG A 521 -0.70 17.18 29.72
N SER A 522 -0.77 16.28 30.70
CA SER A 522 0.09 15.10 30.76
C SER A 522 -0.70 13.79 30.83
N PHE A 523 -0.12 12.75 30.20
CA PHE A 523 -0.65 11.40 30.25
C PHE A 523 0.41 10.44 30.79
N VAL A 524 0.04 9.56 31.68
CA VAL A 524 0.89 8.47 32.20
C VAL A 524 0.50 7.19 31.48
N GLY A 525 1.43 6.61 30.74
CA GLY A 525 1.25 5.34 30.06
C GLY A 525 1.33 4.15 31.03
N THR A 526 0.87 2.98 30.59
CA THR A 526 0.96 1.71 31.33
C THR A 526 2.40 1.20 31.46
N ARG A 527 3.35 1.82 30.78
CA ARG A 527 4.79 1.55 30.87
C ARG A 527 5.50 2.88 31.12
N ASN A 528 6.10 2.99 32.26
CA ASN A 528 7.03 4.07 32.60
C ASN A 528 8.33 3.90 31.83
#